data_68f9e8cf9c52d2c8d0dfd8273efcec54
#
_entry.id   68f9e8cf9c52d2c8d0dfd8273efcec54
#
_cell.length_a   1.000
_cell.length_b   1.000
_cell.length_c   1.000
_cell.angle_alpha   90.00
_cell.angle_beta   90.00
_cell.angle_gamma   90.00
#
_symmetry.space_group_name_H-M   'P 1'
#
loop_
_entity.id
_entity.type
_entity.pdbx_description
1 polymer ?
#
loop_
_entity_poly.entity_id
_entity_poly.type
_entity_poly.pdbx_seq_one_letter_code
_entity_poly.pdbx_strand_id
1 'polypeptide(L)'
;MAKKQVTFADIAEYTNFSKTTISRYFNHPDSLTLENQEKISQALDALGYKKNKLAKVLANGKSEFVGIIVPNLYLHYYSEMLTQLLSSYSDYHYKFLVFVSDRGPEEEEQYIDELMAYQIEGLIVLSHTLSSGKLASYQIPVIAIEREAKYICSVTTDNYMGALQATNLLIRDKCDILVHINVNVPDFVPAYKRILAYELNLNVAGDSYQDIFAQMHRIFTDIDEKYADKKKGIFLANDTYANMFLNLIFQKYGYFPDTYELVGFDNSPIASEAILPITTVGQQIDLIAKTSMELLVQQMEERKKRKPVPL
;
A
#
# COMPACT_ATOMS: atom_id res chain seq x y z
N MET A 1 -16.23 -3.86 37.30
CA MET A 1 -17.31 -2.96 36.82
C MET A 1 -16.73 -2.02 35.78
N ALA A 2 -17.24 -2.03 34.55
CA ALA A 2 -16.80 -1.10 33.51
C ALA A 2 -17.17 0.35 33.96
N LYS A 3 -16.19 1.24 33.98
CA LYS A 3 -16.40 2.66 34.32
C LYS A 3 -17.37 3.25 33.29
N LYS A 4 -18.53 3.73 33.70
CA LYS A 4 -19.52 4.38 32.81
C LYS A 4 -18.83 5.54 32.09
N GLN A 5 -18.85 5.51 30.77
CA GLN A 5 -18.19 6.55 29.96
C GLN A 5 -18.99 7.86 30.07
N VAL A 6 -18.30 8.95 30.42
CA VAL A 6 -18.92 10.28 30.54
C VAL A 6 -19.41 10.73 29.17
N THR A 7 -20.63 11.22 29.13
CA THR A 7 -21.34 11.66 27.91
C THR A 7 -21.54 13.18 27.87
N PHE A 8 -21.96 13.71 26.74
CA PHE A 8 -22.38 15.13 26.65
C PHE A 8 -23.53 15.50 27.60
N ALA A 9 -24.37 14.51 27.97
CA ALA A 9 -25.43 14.71 28.94
C ALA A 9 -24.85 14.95 30.35
N ASP A 10 -23.86 14.16 30.76
CA ASP A 10 -23.23 14.32 32.05
C ASP A 10 -22.48 15.65 32.17
N ILE A 11 -21.83 16.12 31.07
CA ILE A 11 -21.16 17.44 31.03
C ILE A 11 -22.19 18.57 31.07
N ALA A 12 -23.30 18.44 30.34
CA ALA A 12 -24.38 19.41 30.32
C ALA A 12 -25.00 19.58 31.72
N GLU A 13 -25.24 18.47 32.43
CA GLU A 13 -25.73 18.46 33.81
C GLU A 13 -24.72 19.11 34.78
N TYR A 14 -23.44 18.77 34.68
CA TYR A 14 -22.38 19.32 35.54
C TYR A 14 -22.20 20.84 35.37
N THR A 15 -22.29 21.34 34.14
CA THR A 15 -22.05 22.75 33.78
C THR A 15 -23.31 23.61 33.83
N ASN A 16 -24.48 22.99 33.90
CA ASN A 16 -25.78 23.65 33.73
C ASN A 16 -25.98 24.24 32.31
N PHE A 17 -25.26 23.72 31.32
CA PHE A 17 -25.42 24.11 29.91
C PHE A 17 -26.31 23.11 29.14
N SER A 18 -26.84 23.57 27.99
CA SER A 18 -27.52 22.67 27.09
C SER A 18 -26.53 21.73 26.36
N LYS A 19 -26.99 20.52 25.95
CA LYS A 19 -26.19 19.63 25.11
C LYS A 19 -25.71 20.30 23.82
N THR A 20 -26.52 21.22 23.28
CA THR A 20 -26.16 22.03 22.11
C THR A 20 -24.97 22.95 22.40
N THR A 21 -24.92 23.56 23.59
CA THR A 21 -23.79 24.40 24.02
C THR A 21 -22.52 23.57 24.17
N ILE A 22 -22.61 22.37 24.77
CA ILE A 22 -21.49 21.44 24.85
C ILE A 22 -21.00 21.01 23.45
N SER A 23 -21.93 20.69 22.54
CA SER A 23 -21.60 20.37 21.15
C SER A 23 -20.89 21.51 20.42
N ARG A 24 -21.32 22.78 20.65
CA ARG A 24 -20.67 23.97 20.07
C ARG A 24 -19.23 24.14 20.57
N TYR A 25 -18.95 23.86 21.82
CA TYR A 25 -17.57 23.89 22.37
C TYR A 25 -16.61 23.03 21.56
N PHE A 26 -17.05 21.86 21.06
CA PHE A 26 -16.22 20.96 20.29
C PHE A 26 -16.17 21.25 18.79
N ASN A 27 -17.24 21.86 18.24
CA ASN A 27 -17.39 22.01 16.79
C ASN A 27 -17.28 23.47 16.32
N HIS A 28 -17.64 24.43 17.15
CA HIS A 28 -17.64 25.87 16.87
C HIS A 28 -17.28 26.67 18.13
N PRO A 29 -16.06 26.50 18.69
CA PRO A 29 -15.66 27.14 19.96
C PRO A 29 -15.81 28.66 19.91
N ASP A 30 -15.51 29.28 18.74
CA ASP A 30 -15.61 30.73 18.55
C ASP A 30 -17.04 31.28 18.70
N SER A 31 -18.04 30.42 18.71
CA SER A 31 -19.45 30.79 18.97
C SER A 31 -19.79 30.90 20.46
N LEU A 32 -18.83 30.61 21.35
CA LEU A 32 -18.99 30.69 22.79
C LEU A 32 -18.07 31.76 23.39
N THR A 33 -18.51 32.37 24.49
CA THR A 33 -17.65 33.29 25.25
C THR A 33 -16.48 32.53 25.89
N LEU A 34 -15.37 33.21 26.13
CA LEU A 34 -14.19 32.61 26.78
C LEU A 34 -14.55 32.01 28.15
N GLU A 35 -15.38 32.70 28.93
CA GLU A 35 -15.87 32.22 30.24
C GLU A 35 -16.59 30.87 30.14
N ASN A 36 -17.47 30.72 29.10
CA ASN A 36 -18.18 29.48 28.88
C ASN A 36 -17.25 28.35 28.40
N GLN A 37 -16.24 28.70 27.58
CA GLN A 37 -15.23 27.74 27.16
C GLN A 37 -14.41 27.23 28.34
N GLU A 38 -13.96 28.12 29.23
CA GLU A 38 -13.21 27.73 30.43
C GLU A 38 -14.03 26.86 31.37
N LYS A 39 -15.32 27.19 31.57
CA LYS A 39 -16.23 26.44 32.42
C LYS A 39 -16.44 25.00 31.89
N ILE A 40 -16.55 24.83 30.55
CA ILE A 40 -16.67 23.52 29.93
C ILE A 40 -15.34 22.77 30.04
N SER A 41 -14.20 23.43 29.80
CA SER A 41 -12.88 22.81 29.93
C SER A 41 -12.62 22.25 31.34
N GLN A 42 -12.93 23.02 32.39
CA GLN A 42 -12.82 22.57 33.77
C GLN A 42 -13.73 21.36 34.07
N ALA A 43 -14.96 21.36 33.52
CA ALA A 43 -15.86 20.22 33.66
C ALA A 43 -15.36 18.95 32.96
N LEU A 44 -14.74 19.08 31.79
CA LEU A 44 -14.15 17.95 31.08
C LEU A 44 -13.03 17.30 31.90
N ASP A 45 -12.16 18.11 32.49
CA ASP A 45 -11.07 17.65 33.35
C ASP A 45 -11.60 17.00 34.64
N ALA A 46 -12.55 17.65 35.32
CA ALA A 46 -13.16 17.15 36.53
C ALA A 46 -13.90 15.82 36.34
N LEU A 47 -14.58 15.65 35.24
CA LEU A 47 -15.30 14.40 34.92
C LEU A 47 -14.40 13.34 34.25
N GLY A 48 -13.17 13.66 33.91
CA GLY A 48 -12.26 12.79 33.18
C GLY A 48 -12.82 12.41 31.79
N TYR A 49 -13.50 13.37 31.13
CA TYR A 49 -14.10 13.13 29.82
C TYR A 49 -13.05 12.80 28.77
N LYS A 50 -13.23 11.68 28.08
CA LYS A 50 -12.46 11.34 26.89
C LYS A 50 -13.37 11.43 25.66
N LYS A 51 -12.96 12.28 24.71
CA LYS A 51 -13.72 12.46 23.45
C LYS A 51 -13.97 11.13 22.78
N ASN A 52 -15.23 10.72 22.69
CA ASN A 52 -15.61 9.52 21.98
C ASN A 52 -15.63 9.78 20.47
N LYS A 53 -14.56 9.32 19.78
CA LYS A 53 -14.43 9.50 18.33
C LYS A 53 -15.52 8.75 17.57
N LEU A 54 -15.97 7.59 18.06
CA LEU A 54 -17.06 6.82 17.43
C LEU A 54 -18.40 7.55 17.52
N ALA A 55 -18.69 8.18 18.67
CA ALA A 55 -19.90 9.00 18.79
C ALA A 55 -19.88 10.21 17.84
N LYS A 56 -18.69 10.80 17.58
CA LYS A 56 -18.54 11.86 16.56
C LYS A 56 -18.83 11.35 15.17
N VAL A 57 -18.37 10.16 14.82
CA VAL A 57 -18.65 9.50 13.52
C VAL A 57 -20.14 9.32 13.32
N LEU A 58 -20.82 8.76 14.33
CA LEU A 58 -22.29 8.53 14.30
C LEU A 58 -23.08 9.84 14.17
N ALA A 59 -22.62 10.92 14.81
CA ALA A 59 -23.28 12.22 14.77
C ALA A 59 -23.05 12.97 13.46
N ASN A 60 -21.87 12.87 12.86
CA ASN A 60 -21.44 13.67 11.72
C ASN A 60 -21.43 12.91 10.40
N GLY A 61 -21.62 11.58 10.42
CA GLY A 61 -21.57 10.72 9.24
C GLY A 61 -20.20 10.65 8.55
N LYS A 62 -19.12 11.07 9.24
CA LYS A 62 -17.74 11.04 8.73
C LYS A 62 -16.87 10.23 9.66
N SER A 63 -16.33 9.13 9.14
CA SER A 63 -15.47 8.23 9.92
C SER A 63 -14.02 8.71 10.02
N GLU A 64 -13.56 9.49 9.04
CA GLU A 64 -12.15 9.85 8.85
C GLU A 64 -11.26 8.61 8.64
N PHE A 65 -11.85 7.48 8.16
CA PHE A 65 -11.12 6.26 7.85
C PHE A 65 -10.91 6.09 6.36
N VAL A 66 -9.71 5.63 5.99
CA VAL A 66 -9.35 5.13 4.66
C VAL A 66 -8.97 3.66 4.80
N GLY A 67 -9.55 2.81 3.97
CA GLY A 67 -9.17 1.40 3.88
C GLY A 67 -7.95 1.22 2.98
N ILE A 68 -7.08 0.27 3.31
CA ILE A 68 -5.97 -0.14 2.47
C ILE A 68 -5.96 -1.67 2.39
N ILE A 69 -5.94 -2.22 1.18
CA ILE A 69 -5.74 -3.65 0.94
C ILE A 69 -4.38 -3.85 0.29
N VAL A 70 -3.54 -4.67 0.92
CA VAL A 70 -2.22 -5.06 0.40
C VAL A 70 -2.15 -6.58 0.23
N PRO A 71 -1.42 -7.12 -0.77
CA PRO A 71 -1.35 -8.57 -0.97
C PRO A 71 -0.47 -9.27 0.05
N ASN A 72 0.62 -8.64 0.50
CA ASN A 72 1.54 -9.16 1.51
C ASN A 72 2.48 -8.06 2.01
N LEU A 73 3.27 -8.36 3.04
CA LEU A 73 4.25 -7.41 3.59
C LEU A 73 5.70 -7.95 3.56
N TYR A 74 5.92 -9.17 3.06
CA TYR A 74 7.28 -9.72 2.94
C TYR A 74 8.02 -9.22 1.68
N LEU A 75 7.30 -8.78 0.65
CA LEU A 75 7.90 -8.04 -0.46
C LEU A 75 8.09 -6.58 -0.04
N HIS A 76 9.33 -6.13 -0.06
CA HIS A 76 9.72 -4.81 0.47
C HIS A 76 8.98 -3.64 -0.20
N TYR A 77 8.60 -3.79 -1.46
CA TYR A 77 7.78 -2.83 -2.17
C TYR A 77 6.47 -2.49 -1.42
N TYR A 78 5.74 -3.51 -0.96
CA TYR A 78 4.44 -3.28 -0.30
C TYR A 78 4.59 -2.68 1.10
N SER A 79 5.61 -3.11 1.85
CA SER A 79 5.88 -2.53 3.17
C SER A 79 6.35 -1.09 3.08
N GLU A 80 7.18 -0.76 2.09
CA GLU A 80 7.61 0.62 1.85
C GLU A 80 6.45 1.50 1.37
N MET A 81 5.66 1.03 0.39
CA MET A 81 4.47 1.73 -0.09
C MET A 81 3.49 2.00 1.07
N LEU A 82 3.25 1.01 1.93
CA LEU A 82 2.40 1.17 3.09
C LEU A 82 2.96 2.23 4.06
N THR A 83 4.28 2.23 4.30
CA THR A 83 4.95 3.24 5.13
C THR A 83 4.71 4.64 4.58
N GLN A 84 4.88 4.85 3.27
CA GLN A 84 4.64 6.14 2.63
C GLN A 84 3.17 6.56 2.70
N LEU A 85 2.23 5.63 2.45
CA LEU A 85 0.79 5.92 2.58
C LEU A 85 0.40 6.31 4.00
N LEU A 86 0.88 5.58 5.02
CA LEU A 86 0.57 5.86 6.43
C LEU A 86 1.18 7.19 6.90
N SER A 87 2.34 7.59 6.36
CA SER A 87 2.97 8.87 6.71
C SER A 87 2.12 10.07 6.30
N SER A 88 1.24 9.93 5.31
CA SER A 88 0.32 10.97 4.85
C SER A 88 -0.74 11.38 5.90
N TYR A 89 -0.80 10.67 7.05
CA TYR A 89 -1.64 11.09 8.18
C TYR A 89 -1.32 12.51 8.65
N SER A 90 -0.05 12.93 8.61
CA SER A 90 0.36 14.29 8.99
C SER A 90 -0.32 15.37 8.14
N ASP A 91 -0.58 15.08 6.87
CA ASP A 91 -1.07 16.06 5.90
C ASP A 91 -2.61 16.05 5.82
N TYR A 92 -3.23 14.86 5.84
CA TYR A 92 -4.66 14.71 5.59
C TYR A 92 -5.49 14.32 6.81
N HIS A 93 -4.84 13.85 7.89
CA HIS A 93 -5.46 13.42 9.15
C HIS A 93 -6.46 12.27 9.03
N TYR A 94 -6.45 11.52 7.91
CA TYR A 94 -7.19 10.27 7.78
C TYR A 94 -6.49 9.16 8.56
N LYS A 95 -7.28 8.31 9.20
CA LYS A 95 -6.82 7.09 9.86
C LYS A 95 -6.93 5.94 8.88
N PHE A 96 -6.00 5.00 8.95
CA PHE A 96 -5.94 3.89 8.03
C PHE A 96 -6.36 2.59 8.71
N LEU A 97 -7.20 1.81 8.02
CA LEU A 97 -7.51 0.43 8.33
C LEU A 97 -6.88 -0.43 7.24
N VAL A 98 -5.94 -1.30 7.64
CA VAL A 98 -5.13 -2.07 6.70
C VAL A 98 -5.47 -3.55 6.83
N PHE A 99 -5.78 -4.19 5.71
CA PHE A 99 -5.94 -5.64 5.60
C PHE A 99 -4.92 -6.21 4.61
N VAL A 100 -4.42 -7.40 4.94
CA VAL A 100 -3.53 -8.17 4.07
C VAL A 100 -4.37 -9.29 3.46
N SER A 101 -4.51 -9.32 2.13
CA SER A 101 -5.30 -10.29 1.39
C SER A 101 -4.42 -11.02 0.39
N ASP A 102 -4.09 -12.27 0.67
CA ASP A 102 -3.22 -13.14 -0.12
C ASP A 102 -3.91 -14.43 -0.62
N ARG A 103 -5.16 -14.71 -0.19
CA ARG A 103 -5.88 -15.95 -0.48
C ARG A 103 -6.92 -15.87 -1.59
N GLY A 104 -6.95 -14.78 -2.31
CA GLY A 104 -7.80 -14.65 -3.49
C GLY A 104 -8.99 -13.71 -3.34
N PRO A 105 -9.89 -13.69 -4.35
CA PRO A 105 -10.92 -12.67 -4.46
C PRO A 105 -12.00 -12.73 -3.38
N GLU A 106 -12.33 -13.91 -2.86
CA GLU A 106 -13.34 -14.07 -1.82
C GLU A 106 -12.88 -13.44 -0.50
N GLU A 107 -11.61 -13.61 -0.12
CA GLU A 107 -11.04 -13.00 1.07
C GLU A 107 -10.94 -11.47 0.91
N GLU A 108 -10.48 -11.00 -0.26
CA GLU A 108 -10.40 -9.56 -0.54
C GLU A 108 -11.79 -8.91 -0.45
N GLU A 109 -12.82 -9.55 -1.01
CA GLU A 109 -14.21 -9.08 -0.93
C GLU A 109 -14.68 -9.00 0.53
N GLN A 110 -14.44 -10.04 1.31
CA GLN A 110 -14.79 -10.06 2.74
C GLN A 110 -14.14 -8.92 3.53
N TYR A 111 -12.85 -8.64 3.27
CA TYR A 111 -12.14 -7.56 3.95
C TYR A 111 -12.63 -6.17 3.51
N ILE A 112 -13.01 -6.01 2.24
CA ILE A 112 -13.60 -4.75 1.79
C ILE A 112 -14.98 -4.57 2.43
N ASP A 113 -15.80 -5.60 2.51
CA ASP A 113 -17.11 -5.53 3.18
C ASP A 113 -16.96 -5.16 4.67
N GLU A 114 -15.95 -5.69 5.35
CA GLU A 114 -15.64 -5.30 6.73
C GLU A 114 -15.19 -3.84 6.82
N LEU A 115 -14.33 -3.38 5.91
CA LEU A 115 -13.95 -1.97 5.82
C LEU A 115 -15.16 -1.06 5.59
N MET A 116 -16.11 -1.49 4.73
CA MET A 116 -17.36 -0.76 4.51
C MET A 116 -18.23 -0.69 5.77
N ALA A 117 -18.23 -1.73 6.61
CA ALA A 117 -18.92 -1.71 7.91
C ALA A 117 -18.31 -0.67 8.89
N TYR A 118 -17.01 -0.37 8.77
CA TYR A 118 -16.36 0.74 9.48
C TYR A 118 -16.64 2.11 8.84
N GLN A 119 -17.46 2.17 7.78
CA GLN A 119 -17.82 3.39 7.06
C GLN A 119 -16.60 4.15 6.52
N ILE A 120 -15.65 3.44 5.90
CA ILE A 120 -14.51 4.08 5.26
C ILE A 120 -14.97 5.12 4.22
N GLU A 121 -14.26 6.23 4.11
CA GLU A 121 -14.56 7.30 3.16
C GLU A 121 -13.90 7.07 1.79
N GLY A 122 -12.87 6.26 1.74
CA GLY A 122 -12.14 5.87 0.53
C GLY A 122 -11.32 4.61 0.72
N LEU A 123 -10.87 4.02 -0.37
CA LEU A 123 -10.14 2.75 -0.41
C LEU A 123 -8.92 2.86 -1.33
N ILE A 124 -7.77 2.36 -0.87
CA ILE A 124 -6.57 2.14 -1.68
C ILE A 124 -6.35 0.63 -1.82
N VAL A 125 -6.14 0.16 -3.04
CA VAL A 125 -5.99 -1.27 -3.34
C VAL A 125 -4.67 -1.52 -4.07
N LEU A 126 -3.81 -2.34 -3.47
CA LEU A 126 -2.55 -2.81 -4.05
C LEU A 126 -2.64 -4.28 -4.51
N SER A 127 -3.71 -4.99 -4.17
CA SER A 127 -3.97 -6.35 -4.62
C SER A 127 -4.45 -6.40 -6.08
N HIS A 128 -4.45 -7.60 -6.68
CA HIS A 128 -4.82 -7.80 -8.09
C HIS A 128 -5.96 -8.83 -8.25
N THR A 129 -6.66 -9.19 -7.18
CA THR A 129 -7.61 -10.31 -7.21
C THR A 129 -9.02 -9.90 -7.67
N LEU A 130 -9.57 -8.80 -7.15
CA LEU A 130 -10.87 -8.30 -7.60
C LEU A 130 -10.78 -7.48 -8.88
N SER A 131 -11.79 -7.56 -9.74
CA SER A 131 -11.86 -6.73 -10.94
C SER A 131 -12.13 -5.26 -10.62
N SER A 132 -11.68 -4.34 -11.49
CA SER A 132 -11.96 -2.90 -11.33
C SER A 132 -13.46 -2.58 -11.35
N GLY A 133 -14.29 -3.38 -12.07
CA GLY A 133 -15.74 -3.26 -12.05
C GLY A 133 -16.34 -3.62 -10.70
N LYS A 134 -15.86 -4.69 -10.05
CA LYS A 134 -16.29 -5.06 -8.70
C LYS A 134 -15.90 -3.97 -7.69
N LEU A 135 -14.66 -3.48 -7.75
CA LEU A 135 -14.20 -2.39 -6.87
C LEU A 135 -15.04 -1.11 -7.06
N ALA A 136 -15.40 -0.76 -8.29
CA ALA A 136 -16.27 0.40 -8.57
C ALA A 136 -17.69 0.22 -8.00
N SER A 137 -18.18 -1.03 -7.87
CA SER A 137 -19.53 -1.31 -7.35
C SER A 137 -19.74 -0.94 -5.88
N TYR A 138 -18.67 -0.76 -5.10
CA TYR A 138 -18.76 -0.28 -3.72
C TYR A 138 -19.16 1.19 -3.59
N GLN A 139 -19.19 1.91 -4.70
CA GLN A 139 -19.64 3.30 -4.77
C GLN A 139 -18.93 4.26 -3.79
N ILE A 140 -17.70 3.99 -3.44
CA ILE A 140 -16.78 4.88 -2.71
C ILE A 140 -15.62 5.25 -3.63
N PRO A 141 -14.87 6.33 -3.35
CA PRO A 141 -13.61 6.60 -4.02
C PRO A 141 -12.62 5.44 -3.84
N VAL A 142 -12.09 4.93 -4.95
CA VAL A 142 -11.10 3.84 -4.94
C VAL A 142 -9.92 4.25 -5.81
N ILE A 143 -8.72 4.15 -5.26
CA ILE A 143 -7.46 4.29 -6.00
C ILE A 143 -6.76 2.94 -6.01
N ALA A 144 -6.43 2.48 -7.20
CA ALA A 144 -5.60 1.29 -7.38
C ALA A 144 -4.13 1.69 -7.58
N ILE A 145 -3.21 0.92 -7.02
CA ILE A 145 -1.77 1.11 -7.20
C ILE A 145 -1.20 -0.12 -7.92
N GLU A 146 -0.37 0.12 -8.96
CA GLU A 146 0.28 -0.92 -9.78
C GLU A 146 -0.69 -1.95 -10.35
N ARG A 147 -1.87 -1.49 -10.79
CA ARG A 147 -2.82 -2.33 -11.52
C ARG A 147 -3.56 -1.56 -12.61
N GLU A 148 -3.89 -2.22 -13.70
CA GLU A 148 -4.78 -1.64 -14.70
C GLU A 148 -6.21 -1.56 -14.17
N ALA A 149 -6.84 -0.41 -14.37
CA ALA A 149 -8.16 -0.16 -13.86
C ALA A 149 -9.00 0.61 -14.89
N LYS A 150 -10.04 -0.04 -15.39
CA LYS A 150 -10.95 0.56 -16.38
C LYS A 150 -12.02 1.45 -15.72
N TYR A 151 -12.44 1.09 -14.50
CA TYR A 151 -13.62 1.68 -13.85
C TYR A 151 -13.28 2.46 -12.58
N ILE A 152 -12.03 2.45 -12.16
CA ILE A 152 -11.51 3.19 -11.01
C ILE A 152 -10.23 3.91 -11.43
N CYS A 153 -9.80 4.89 -10.64
CA CYS A 153 -8.52 5.57 -10.88
C CYS A 153 -7.35 4.67 -10.46
N SER A 154 -6.25 4.71 -11.21
CA SER A 154 -5.03 3.98 -10.86
C SER A 154 -3.77 4.85 -11.02
N VAL A 155 -2.76 4.52 -10.22
CA VAL A 155 -1.42 5.08 -10.27
C VAL A 155 -0.44 3.94 -10.52
N THR A 156 0.33 4.02 -11.60
CA THR A 156 1.21 2.94 -12.05
C THR A 156 2.57 3.49 -12.51
N THR A 157 3.60 2.67 -12.36
CA THR A 157 4.93 2.91 -12.94
C THR A 157 4.92 2.56 -14.44
N ASP A 158 5.80 3.17 -15.23
CA ASP A 158 6.09 2.70 -16.58
C ASP A 158 6.97 1.44 -16.52
N ASN A 159 6.32 0.31 -16.30
CA ASN A 159 6.96 -0.98 -16.12
C ASN A 159 7.74 -1.45 -17.36
N TYR A 160 7.27 -1.08 -18.56
CA TYR A 160 7.95 -1.44 -19.81
C TYR A 160 9.28 -0.66 -19.96
N MET A 161 9.25 0.65 -19.74
CA MET A 161 10.46 1.46 -19.80
C MET A 161 11.47 1.05 -18.73
N GLY A 162 11.02 0.72 -17.53
CA GLY A 162 11.89 0.23 -16.46
C GLY A 162 12.60 -1.08 -16.84
N ALA A 163 11.86 -2.04 -17.40
CA ALA A 163 12.45 -3.29 -17.89
C ALA A 163 13.41 -3.08 -19.07
N LEU A 164 13.09 -2.14 -19.97
CA LEU A 164 13.96 -1.79 -21.09
C LEU A 164 15.29 -1.17 -20.60
N GLN A 165 15.25 -0.34 -19.56
CA GLN A 165 16.46 0.23 -18.96
C GLN A 165 17.33 -0.87 -18.32
N ALA A 166 16.74 -1.80 -17.59
CA ALA A 166 17.44 -2.96 -17.02
C ALA A 166 18.09 -3.81 -18.12
N THR A 167 17.33 -4.13 -19.18
CA THR A 167 17.82 -4.91 -20.33
C THR A 167 19.01 -4.24 -21.01
N ASN A 168 18.90 -2.94 -21.30
CA ASN A 168 19.97 -2.17 -21.95
C ASN A 168 21.24 -2.13 -21.10
N LEU A 169 21.12 -2.06 -19.77
CA LEU A 169 22.25 -2.14 -18.86
C LEU A 169 23.00 -3.48 -18.99
N LEU A 170 22.27 -4.60 -18.93
CA LEU A 170 22.82 -5.95 -19.05
C LEU A 170 23.45 -6.22 -20.43
N ILE A 171 22.87 -5.66 -21.50
CA ILE A 171 23.45 -5.72 -22.86
C ILE A 171 24.76 -4.92 -22.91
N ARG A 172 24.78 -3.72 -22.36
CA ARG A 172 25.99 -2.88 -22.30
C ARG A 172 27.12 -3.56 -21.54
N ASP A 173 26.77 -4.30 -20.48
CA ASP A 173 27.73 -5.03 -19.65
C ASP A 173 28.13 -6.38 -20.27
N LYS A 174 27.73 -6.60 -21.54
CA LYS A 174 28.11 -7.75 -22.40
C LYS A 174 27.77 -9.11 -21.79
N CYS A 175 26.59 -9.21 -21.20
CA CYS A 175 26.05 -10.49 -20.78
C CYS A 175 25.76 -11.38 -22.00
N ASP A 176 26.19 -12.65 -21.96
CA ASP A 176 25.98 -13.63 -23.04
C ASP A 176 24.55 -14.12 -23.09
N ILE A 177 23.89 -14.15 -21.94
CA ILE A 177 22.49 -14.52 -21.80
C ILE A 177 21.77 -13.52 -20.90
N LEU A 178 20.50 -13.28 -21.20
CA LEU A 178 19.63 -12.41 -20.45
C LEU A 178 18.44 -13.21 -19.93
N VAL A 179 18.26 -13.23 -18.63
CA VAL A 179 17.18 -13.97 -17.96
C VAL A 179 16.33 -12.99 -17.16
N HIS A 180 15.03 -13.03 -17.34
CA HIS A 180 14.10 -12.34 -16.48
C HIS A 180 13.43 -13.33 -15.53
N ILE A 181 13.52 -13.09 -14.22
CA ILE A 181 12.86 -13.87 -13.17
C ILE A 181 11.72 -13.03 -12.63
N ASN A 182 10.49 -13.44 -12.95
CA ASN A 182 9.29 -12.67 -12.66
C ASN A 182 8.38 -13.38 -11.64
N VAL A 183 7.42 -12.61 -11.11
CA VAL A 183 6.25 -13.16 -10.42
C VAL A 183 5.27 -13.67 -11.48
N ASN A 184 4.60 -14.79 -11.21
CA ASN A 184 3.53 -15.25 -12.09
C ASN A 184 2.30 -14.35 -11.95
N VAL A 185 2.23 -13.33 -12.81
CA VAL A 185 1.13 -12.36 -12.82
C VAL A 185 0.35 -12.43 -14.12
N PRO A 186 -0.97 -12.22 -14.10
CA PRO A 186 -1.78 -12.10 -15.31
C PRO A 186 -1.35 -10.94 -16.20
N ASP A 187 -1.65 -11.04 -17.51
CA ASP A 187 -1.27 -10.05 -18.54
C ASP A 187 -1.89 -8.66 -18.34
N PHE A 188 -2.99 -8.56 -17.60
CA PHE A 188 -3.62 -7.29 -17.25
C PHE A 188 -2.94 -6.56 -16.07
N VAL A 189 -1.97 -7.18 -15.39
CA VAL A 189 -1.20 -6.53 -14.32
C VAL A 189 -0.05 -5.74 -14.94
N PRO A 190 0.18 -4.45 -14.59
CA PRO A 190 1.24 -3.63 -15.19
C PRO A 190 2.63 -4.26 -15.14
N ALA A 191 2.96 -4.99 -14.07
CA ALA A 191 4.22 -5.71 -13.93
C ALA A 191 4.45 -6.76 -15.03
N TYR A 192 3.39 -7.29 -15.69
CA TYR A 192 3.53 -8.18 -16.84
C TYR A 192 4.30 -7.55 -17.99
N LYS A 193 4.23 -6.23 -18.15
CA LYS A 193 4.96 -5.50 -19.20
C LYS A 193 6.48 -5.61 -19.06
N ARG A 194 7.00 -5.99 -17.89
CA ARG A 194 8.43 -6.27 -17.67
C ARG A 194 8.89 -7.50 -18.46
N ILE A 195 8.00 -8.48 -18.67
CA ILE A 195 8.30 -9.73 -19.39
C ILE A 195 8.58 -9.46 -20.88
N LEU A 196 7.94 -8.45 -21.46
CA LEU A 196 7.99 -8.19 -22.90
C LEU A 196 9.39 -7.81 -23.44
N ALA A 197 10.30 -7.45 -22.56
CA ALA A 197 11.67 -7.07 -22.92
C ALA A 197 12.65 -8.28 -22.98
N TYR A 198 12.20 -9.50 -22.65
CA TYR A 198 13.07 -10.68 -22.52
C TYR A 198 12.54 -11.89 -23.28
N GLU A 199 13.48 -12.65 -23.90
CA GLU A 199 13.16 -13.94 -24.54
C GLU A 199 13.09 -15.10 -23.53
N LEU A 200 13.97 -15.07 -22.51
CA LEU A 200 14.00 -16.09 -21.46
C LEU A 200 13.36 -15.54 -20.19
N ASN A 201 12.09 -15.88 -19.99
CA ASN A 201 11.34 -15.52 -18.80
C ASN A 201 11.09 -16.75 -17.93
N LEU A 202 11.44 -16.67 -16.65
CA LEU A 202 11.19 -17.68 -15.65
C LEU A 202 10.25 -17.11 -14.60
N ASN A 203 9.16 -17.83 -14.32
CA ASN A 203 8.17 -17.38 -13.35
C ASN A 203 8.37 -18.07 -12.01
N VAL A 204 8.35 -17.29 -10.94
CA VAL A 204 8.29 -17.77 -9.57
C VAL A 204 6.85 -17.64 -9.10
N ALA A 205 6.28 -18.72 -8.61
CA ALA A 205 4.95 -18.76 -8.01
C ALA A 205 5.04 -19.40 -6.63
N GLY A 206 4.29 -18.90 -5.66
CA GLY A 206 4.26 -19.47 -4.31
C GLY A 206 3.41 -18.64 -3.39
N ASP A 207 2.75 -19.32 -2.45
CA ASP A 207 1.83 -18.71 -1.49
C ASP A 207 2.57 -18.24 -0.23
N SER A 208 3.86 -18.55 -0.13
CA SER A 208 4.70 -18.15 1.01
C SER A 208 6.11 -17.74 0.57
N TYR A 209 6.80 -17.00 1.45
CA TYR A 209 8.21 -16.67 1.26
C TYR A 209 9.08 -17.91 1.08
N GLN A 210 8.80 -19.00 1.83
CA GLN A 210 9.54 -20.25 1.75
C GLN A 210 9.38 -20.94 0.39
N ASP A 211 8.16 -20.93 -0.17
CA ASP A 211 7.89 -21.52 -1.50
C ASP A 211 8.62 -20.76 -2.59
N ILE A 212 8.58 -19.44 -2.51
CA ILE A 212 9.30 -18.56 -3.44
C ILE A 212 10.80 -18.80 -3.35
N PHE A 213 11.36 -18.88 -2.14
CA PHE A 213 12.79 -19.14 -1.94
C PHE A 213 13.21 -20.50 -2.48
N ALA A 214 12.40 -21.54 -2.25
CA ALA A 214 12.68 -22.88 -2.76
C ALA A 214 12.67 -22.95 -4.31
N GLN A 215 11.76 -22.21 -4.96
CA GLN A 215 11.75 -22.10 -6.41
C GLN A 215 12.94 -21.27 -6.93
N MET A 216 13.26 -20.16 -6.26
CA MET A 216 14.42 -19.33 -6.62
C MET A 216 15.71 -20.15 -6.56
N HIS A 217 15.85 -21.03 -5.56
CA HIS A 217 17.00 -21.93 -5.44
C HIS A 217 17.10 -22.90 -6.62
N ARG A 218 15.99 -23.49 -7.08
CA ARG A 218 15.96 -24.35 -8.27
C ARG A 218 16.36 -23.58 -9.52
N ILE A 219 15.73 -22.43 -9.74
CA ILE A 219 16.03 -21.55 -10.88
C ILE A 219 17.51 -21.16 -10.89
N PHE A 220 18.06 -20.79 -9.74
CA PHE A 220 19.49 -20.49 -9.63
C PHE A 220 20.37 -21.67 -10.03
N THR A 221 20.07 -22.86 -9.51
CA THR A 221 20.83 -24.10 -9.82
C THR A 221 20.78 -24.41 -11.31
N ASP A 222 19.58 -24.37 -11.91
CA ASP A 222 19.40 -24.66 -13.35
C ASP A 222 20.15 -23.66 -14.24
N ILE A 223 20.10 -22.36 -13.91
CA ILE A 223 20.81 -21.32 -14.67
C ILE A 223 22.31 -21.50 -14.53
N ASP A 224 22.79 -21.75 -13.31
CA ASP A 224 24.21 -21.85 -13.03
C ASP A 224 24.84 -23.06 -13.70
N GLU A 225 24.19 -24.22 -13.69
CA GLU A 225 24.64 -25.44 -14.37
C GLU A 225 24.57 -25.33 -15.89
N LYS A 226 23.42 -24.86 -16.42
CA LYS A 226 23.18 -24.80 -17.86
C LYS A 226 24.09 -23.81 -18.58
N TYR A 227 24.45 -22.72 -17.91
CA TYR A 227 25.20 -21.60 -18.48
C TYR A 227 26.50 -21.32 -17.72
N ALA A 228 27.19 -22.39 -17.28
CA ALA A 228 28.37 -22.27 -16.44
C ALA A 228 29.52 -21.45 -17.07
N ASP A 229 29.67 -21.54 -18.39
CA ASP A 229 30.71 -20.85 -19.20
C ASP A 229 30.24 -19.47 -19.75
N LYS A 230 29.06 -19.01 -19.39
CA LYS A 230 28.44 -17.78 -19.91
C LYS A 230 28.40 -16.67 -18.85
N LYS A 231 28.51 -15.44 -19.30
CA LYS A 231 28.15 -14.28 -18.47
C LYS A 231 26.63 -14.10 -18.45
N LYS A 232 26.05 -14.17 -17.26
CA LYS A 232 24.62 -14.21 -17.00
C LYS A 232 24.12 -12.83 -16.54
N GLY A 233 23.26 -12.20 -17.31
CA GLY A 233 22.51 -11.01 -16.93
C GLY A 233 21.14 -11.40 -16.40
N ILE A 234 20.90 -11.18 -15.12
CA ILE A 234 19.67 -11.58 -14.44
C ILE A 234 18.91 -10.33 -14.02
N PHE A 235 17.75 -10.14 -14.61
CA PHE A 235 16.79 -9.13 -14.18
C PHE A 235 15.70 -9.78 -13.31
N LEU A 236 15.53 -9.26 -12.11
CA LEU A 236 14.56 -9.79 -11.16
C LEU A 236 13.42 -8.80 -10.94
N ALA A 237 12.20 -9.34 -10.84
CA ALA A 237 10.96 -8.56 -10.79
C ALA A 237 10.89 -7.54 -9.65
N ASN A 238 11.66 -7.76 -8.58
CA ASN A 238 11.75 -6.86 -7.43
C ASN A 238 13.08 -7.07 -6.67
N ASP A 239 13.40 -6.12 -5.81
CA ASP A 239 14.65 -6.15 -5.04
C ASP A 239 14.68 -7.27 -3.99
N THR A 240 13.53 -7.71 -3.49
CA THR A 240 13.45 -8.87 -2.60
C THR A 240 13.94 -10.14 -3.29
N TYR A 241 13.51 -10.34 -4.54
CA TYR A 241 13.99 -11.47 -5.37
C TYR A 241 15.46 -11.32 -5.73
N ALA A 242 15.89 -10.09 -6.03
CA ALA A 242 17.29 -9.83 -6.34
C ALA A 242 18.19 -10.15 -5.15
N ASN A 243 17.78 -9.78 -3.94
CA ASN A 243 18.52 -10.13 -2.72
C ASN A 243 18.50 -11.63 -2.43
N MET A 244 17.38 -12.34 -2.68
CA MET A 244 17.34 -13.80 -2.58
C MET A 244 18.35 -14.45 -3.53
N PHE A 245 18.37 -14.03 -4.79
CA PHE A 245 19.28 -14.58 -5.79
C PHE A 245 20.74 -14.27 -5.48
N LEU A 246 21.03 -13.05 -5.04
CA LEU A 246 22.36 -12.63 -4.58
C LEU A 246 22.87 -13.52 -3.44
N ASN A 247 22.02 -13.79 -2.44
CA ASN A 247 22.36 -14.65 -1.32
C ASN A 247 22.66 -16.09 -1.77
N LEU A 248 21.95 -16.63 -2.76
CA LEU A 248 22.24 -17.96 -3.34
C LEU A 248 23.61 -17.99 -4.02
N ILE A 249 23.98 -16.92 -4.76
CA ILE A 249 25.32 -16.78 -5.34
C ILE A 249 26.38 -16.83 -4.23
N PHE A 250 26.23 -16.03 -3.16
CA PHE A 250 27.18 -16.01 -2.06
C PHE A 250 27.25 -17.33 -1.29
N GLN A 251 26.13 -18.02 -1.11
CA GLN A 251 26.10 -19.34 -0.49
C GLN A 251 26.91 -20.38 -1.29
N LYS A 252 26.84 -20.31 -2.63
CA LYS A 252 27.57 -21.25 -3.49
C LYS A 252 29.03 -20.89 -3.65
N TYR A 253 29.36 -19.63 -3.90
CA TYR A 253 30.70 -19.20 -4.30
C TYR A 253 31.54 -18.55 -3.19
N GLY A 254 30.86 -17.99 -2.16
CA GLY A 254 31.51 -17.17 -1.13
C GLY A 254 31.86 -15.74 -1.57
N TYR A 255 31.66 -15.41 -2.83
CA TYR A 255 31.88 -14.10 -3.43
C TYR A 255 30.89 -13.87 -4.61
N PHE A 256 30.90 -12.70 -5.19
CA PHE A 256 30.11 -12.40 -6.39
C PHE A 256 30.98 -12.59 -7.64
N PRO A 257 30.73 -13.62 -8.49
CA PRO A 257 31.54 -13.91 -9.67
C PRO A 257 31.30 -12.88 -10.80
N ASP A 258 32.35 -12.55 -11.56
CA ASP A 258 32.25 -11.67 -12.76
C ASP A 258 31.37 -12.26 -13.87
N THR A 259 30.96 -13.51 -13.75
CA THR A 259 30.04 -14.20 -14.66
C THR A 259 28.57 -13.92 -14.35
N TYR A 260 28.28 -13.06 -13.39
CA TYR A 260 26.93 -12.62 -13.04
C TYR A 260 26.83 -11.10 -13.07
N GLU A 261 25.69 -10.62 -13.57
CA GLU A 261 25.20 -9.25 -13.39
C GLU A 261 23.76 -9.33 -12.90
N LEU A 262 23.41 -8.59 -11.86
CA LEU A 262 22.06 -8.56 -11.30
C LEU A 262 21.45 -7.16 -11.43
N VAL A 263 20.19 -7.12 -11.83
CA VAL A 263 19.37 -5.90 -11.78
C VAL A 263 18.05 -6.23 -11.09
N GLY A 264 17.73 -5.48 -10.05
CA GLY A 264 16.46 -5.53 -9.34
C GLY A 264 15.45 -4.53 -9.89
N PHE A 265 14.35 -4.41 -9.19
CA PHE A 265 13.31 -3.43 -9.45
C PHE A 265 12.71 -2.97 -8.12
N ASP A 266 12.28 -1.73 -8.01
CA ASP A 266 11.62 -0.99 -6.94
C ASP A 266 12.50 0.10 -6.31
N ASN A 267 13.82 -0.08 -6.23
CA ASN A 267 14.75 0.75 -5.45
C ASN A 267 14.34 0.80 -3.96
N SER A 268 13.97 -0.33 -3.42
CA SER A 268 13.61 -0.47 -2.02
C SER A 268 14.86 -0.54 -1.12
N PRO A 269 14.77 -0.27 0.18
CA PRO A 269 15.93 -0.24 1.09
C PRO A 269 16.79 -1.50 1.03
N ILE A 270 16.19 -2.68 0.80
CA ILE A 270 16.92 -3.95 0.71
C ILE A 270 17.96 -3.96 -0.42
N ALA A 271 17.78 -3.18 -1.49
CA ALA A 271 18.77 -3.13 -2.58
C ALA A 271 20.09 -2.49 -2.14
N SER A 272 20.03 -1.48 -1.27
CA SER A 272 21.22 -0.81 -0.72
C SER A 272 21.79 -1.52 0.52
N GLU A 273 20.95 -2.24 1.27
CA GLU A 273 21.31 -2.91 2.53
C GLU A 273 21.77 -4.36 2.32
N ALA A 274 21.67 -4.89 1.10
CA ALA A 274 22.13 -6.24 0.75
C ALA A 274 23.64 -6.42 1.00
N ILE A 275 24.10 -7.66 1.09
CA ILE A 275 25.53 -8.00 1.31
C ILE A 275 26.45 -7.35 0.26
N LEU A 276 25.94 -7.13 -0.93
CA LEU A 276 26.49 -6.30 -1.99
C LEU A 276 25.35 -5.44 -2.52
N PRO A 277 25.51 -4.11 -2.61
CA PRO A 277 24.47 -3.24 -3.15
C PRO A 277 24.02 -3.69 -4.54
N ILE A 278 22.72 -3.81 -4.73
CA ILE A 278 22.10 -4.30 -5.96
C ILE A 278 21.75 -3.11 -6.86
N THR A 279 22.18 -3.16 -8.12
CA THR A 279 21.67 -2.24 -9.14
C THR A 279 20.17 -2.48 -9.34
N THR A 280 19.36 -1.44 -9.28
CA THR A 280 17.89 -1.57 -9.35
C THR A 280 17.24 -0.48 -10.18
N VAL A 281 16.10 -0.78 -10.80
CA VAL A 281 15.23 0.20 -11.45
C VAL A 281 14.32 0.81 -10.39
N GLY A 282 14.42 2.13 -10.18
CA GLY A 282 13.65 2.81 -9.14
C GLY A 282 12.18 3.01 -9.54
N GLN A 283 11.27 2.51 -8.74
CA GLN A 283 9.91 3.04 -8.65
C GLN A 283 9.94 4.26 -7.71
N GLN A 284 9.21 5.31 -8.06
CA GLN A 284 9.10 6.49 -7.20
C GLN A 284 7.98 6.27 -6.18
N ILE A 285 8.22 5.39 -5.21
CA ILE A 285 7.22 4.90 -4.25
C ILE A 285 6.58 6.06 -3.46
N ASP A 286 7.39 7.03 -3.05
CA ASP A 286 6.95 8.25 -2.37
C ASP A 286 5.98 9.08 -3.23
N LEU A 287 6.31 9.26 -4.50
CA LEU A 287 5.47 10.00 -5.45
C LEU A 287 4.18 9.23 -5.76
N ILE A 288 4.25 7.90 -5.93
CA ILE A 288 3.08 7.04 -6.13
C ILE A 288 2.14 7.14 -4.94
N ALA A 289 2.66 6.99 -3.71
CA ALA A 289 1.88 7.08 -2.49
C ALA A 289 1.22 8.47 -2.35
N LYS A 290 2.00 9.54 -2.53
CA LYS A 290 1.52 10.92 -2.48
C LYS A 290 0.42 11.17 -3.51
N THR A 291 0.66 10.82 -4.77
CA THR A 291 -0.32 11.01 -5.86
C THR A 291 -1.59 10.21 -5.58
N SER A 292 -1.46 8.99 -5.08
CA SER A 292 -2.61 8.14 -4.73
C SER A 292 -3.46 8.77 -3.63
N MET A 293 -2.84 9.32 -2.59
CA MET A 293 -3.57 10.03 -1.53
C MET A 293 -4.20 11.32 -2.01
N GLU A 294 -3.50 12.13 -2.80
CA GLU A 294 -4.05 13.36 -3.39
C GLU A 294 -5.30 13.07 -4.22
N LEU A 295 -5.23 12.09 -5.12
CA LEU A 295 -6.37 11.68 -5.94
C LEU A 295 -7.53 11.13 -5.11
N LEU A 296 -7.24 10.32 -4.08
CA LEU A 296 -8.27 9.79 -3.19
C LEU A 296 -8.99 10.91 -2.45
N VAL A 297 -8.25 11.84 -1.84
CA VAL A 297 -8.80 12.98 -1.11
C VAL A 297 -9.63 13.86 -2.04
N GLN A 298 -9.13 14.16 -3.25
CA GLN A 298 -9.87 14.92 -4.25
C GLN A 298 -11.22 14.25 -4.57
N GLN A 299 -11.24 12.96 -4.85
CA GLN A 299 -12.48 12.21 -5.15
C GLN A 299 -13.45 12.21 -3.96
N MET A 300 -12.93 12.04 -2.72
CA MET A 300 -13.76 12.11 -1.52
C MET A 300 -14.40 13.50 -1.34
N GLU A 301 -13.67 14.57 -1.63
CA GLU A 301 -14.20 15.94 -1.55
C GLU A 301 -15.24 16.23 -2.65
N GLU A 302 -14.99 15.82 -3.88
CA GLU A 302 -15.93 15.96 -5.00
C GLU A 302 -17.25 15.23 -4.72
N ARG A 303 -17.17 14.02 -4.15
CA ARG A 303 -18.36 13.27 -3.72
C ARG A 303 -19.15 14.02 -2.64
N LYS A 304 -18.49 14.68 -1.70
CA LYS A 304 -19.13 15.48 -0.65
C LYS A 304 -19.86 16.71 -1.23
N LYS A 305 -19.36 17.28 -2.33
CA LYS A 305 -19.97 18.44 -3.01
C LYS A 305 -21.18 18.07 -3.88
N ARG A 306 -21.25 16.83 -4.35
CA ARG A 306 -22.45 16.35 -5.10
C ARG A 306 -23.59 16.24 -4.10
N LYS A 307 -24.58 17.17 -4.17
CA LYS A 307 -25.82 17.06 -3.40
C LYS A 307 -26.48 15.71 -3.71
N PRO A 308 -27.01 14.98 -2.70
CA PRO A 308 -27.82 13.81 -2.98
C PRO A 308 -28.97 14.24 -3.90
N VAL A 309 -29.13 13.54 -5.03
CA VAL A 309 -30.33 13.68 -5.85
C VAL A 309 -31.48 13.20 -4.95
N PRO A 310 -32.51 14.01 -4.70
CA PRO A 310 -33.68 13.55 -3.95
C PRO A 310 -34.28 12.35 -4.69
N LEU A 311 -34.45 11.23 -3.98
CA LEU A 311 -35.21 10.08 -4.46
C LEU A 311 -36.68 10.47 -4.63
#